data_1dc46e70551a93181debc2ab083bb58b
#
_entry.id   1dc46e70551a93181debc2ab083bb58b
#
_cell.length_a   1.000
_cell.length_b   1.000
_cell.length_c   1.000
_cell.angle_alpha   90.00
_cell.angle_beta   90.00
_cell.angle_gamma   90.00
#
_symmetry.space_group_name_H-M   'P 1'
#
loop_
_entity.id
_entity.type
_entity.pdbx_description
1 polymer ?
#
loop_
_entity_poly.entity_id
_entity_poly.type
_entity_poly.pdbx_seq_one_letter_code
_entity_poly.pdbx_strand_id
1 'polypeptide(L)'
;MAFYLTYRPKRIKDLDLTQVRESLTEILGAKEIPHAFLFSGPKGTGKTSGARILAKAVNCLKNPPAGGPSAGGEPCNQCDSCRMIESGRSMDLIEIDAASNRGIDDIRELRDKIKLAPSQAKFKVYIIDEVHMLTNEAFNALLKTLEEPPKHAKFVLCTTRAEKLPGTIMSRCWQVNFNKASHEEIKRSLMRVVKGEKLKINEEDLVRIAQVADGSFRDAVKILEQLAIGGKVISKKKVDQVLNRGFLTGNLDEWLVMVYSGETVKALQWLSEAMNQGLNLNQFITQAVERLRQILLARLGVETETEDIKAIEDLSKLKKLIWRLLQAGRELKGAVIESLPIELAVVEWDSGDEAKNSIPELPKLASRGGKIKLEQVIDRWKEILEAMKPQNHSLEALLKATRPAGFDGKCLVMEVFYKFHKERLEEERYRVMVEEVISKVLSQPITIKYYLGEKNNQPNIIKDAEEVFGVSAKGRSAFG
;
A
#
# COMPACT_ATOMS: atom_id res chain seq x y z
N MET A 1 -20.85 -3.75 -24.13
CA MET A 1 -19.58 -4.36 -23.69
C MET A 1 -18.80 -3.28 -22.97
N ALA A 2 -18.17 -3.57 -21.85
CA ALA A 2 -17.49 -2.54 -21.07
C ALA A 2 -16.31 -1.91 -21.83
N PHE A 3 -16.22 -0.59 -21.87
CA PHE A 3 -15.21 0.15 -22.63
C PHE A 3 -13.78 -0.26 -22.29
N TYR A 4 -13.48 -0.51 -21.00
CA TYR A 4 -12.15 -0.92 -20.55
C TYR A 4 -11.73 -2.30 -21.07
N LEU A 5 -12.66 -3.14 -21.54
CA LEU A 5 -12.38 -4.41 -22.22
C LEU A 5 -12.22 -4.20 -23.72
N THR A 6 -13.12 -3.43 -24.34
CA THR A 6 -13.15 -3.18 -25.79
C THR A 6 -11.90 -2.44 -26.25
N TYR A 7 -11.51 -1.39 -25.50
CA TYR A 7 -10.38 -0.51 -25.84
C TYR A 7 -9.06 -0.90 -25.15
N ARG A 8 -9.00 -2.13 -24.63
CA ARG A 8 -7.76 -2.66 -24.05
C ARG A 8 -6.64 -2.66 -25.11
N PRO A 9 -5.42 -2.19 -24.77
CA PRO A 9 -4.29 -2.22 -25.70
C PRO A 9 -4.03 -3.65 -26.21
N LYS A 10 -3.81 -3.78 -27.53
CA LYS A 10 -3.62 -5.06 -28.22
C LYS A 10 -2.22 -5.25 -28.75
N ARG A 11 -1.44 -4.19 -28.87
CA ARG A 11 -0.05 -4.14 -29.36
C ARG A 11 0.80 -3.35 -28.37
N ILE A 12 2.12 -3.51 -28.47
CA ILE A 12 3.07 -2.77 -27.63
C ILE A 12 2.93 -1.26 -27.91
N LYS A 13 2.83 -0.86 -29.17
CA LYS A 13 2.64 0.53 -29.58
C LYS A 13 1.32 1.17 -29.06
N ASP A 14 0.33 0.35 -28.70
CA ASP A 14 -0.94 0.83 -28.15
C ASP A 14 -0.85 1.08 -26.64
N LEU A 15 0.26 0.69 -25.99
CA LEU A 15 0.50 0.96 -24.58
C LEU A 15 0.77 2.45 -24.39
N ASP A 16 0.02 3.08 -23.50
CA ASP A 16 0.11 4.52 -23.23
C ASP A 16 1.30 4.87 -22.34
N LEU A 17 1.73 3.98 -21.45
CA LEU A 17 2.94 4.15 -20.66
C LEU A 17 4.18 4.04 -21.53
N THR A 18 4.86 5.17 -21.78
CA THR A 18 6.01 5.25 -22.67
C THR A 18 7.16 4.37 -22.23
N GLN A 19 7.53 4.41 -20.93
CA GLN A 19 8.61 3.59 -20.37
C GLN A 19 8.36 2.09 -20.54
N VAL A 20 7.12 1.63 -20.32
CA VAL A 20 6.75 0.21 -20.50
C VAL A 20 6.84 -0.21 -21.96
N ARG A 21 6.38 0.67 -22.85
CA ARG A 21 6.45 0.43 -24.31
C ARG A 21 7.90 0.27 -24.78
N GLU A 22 8.80 1.14 -24.35
CA GLU A 22 10.22 1.11 -24.66
C GLU A 22 10.87 -0.16 -24.10
N SER A 23 10.67 -0.46 -22.81
CA SER A 23 11.22 -1.65 -22.17
C SER A 23 10.76 -2.94 -22.85
N LEU A 24 9.47 -3.07 -23.17
CA LEU A 24 8.98 -4.27 -23.86
C LEU A 24 9.51 -4.38 -25.29
N THR A 25 9.69 -3.27 -25.99
CA THR A 25 10.27 -3.25 -27.35
C THR A 25 11.73 -3.71 -27.31
N GLU A 26 12.52 -3.21 -26.36
CA GLU A 26 13.91 -3.60 -26.16
C GLU A 26 14.03 -5.10 -25.84
N ILE A 27 13.25 -5.59 -24.89
CA ILE A 27 13.25 -6.99 -24.47
C ILE A 27 12.92 -7.93 -25.64
N LEU A 28 11.90 -7.59 -26.42
CA LEU A 28 11.47 -8.41 -27.55
C LEU A 28 12.40 -8.31 -28.76
N GLY A 29 13.22 -7.26 -28.83
CA GLY A 29 14.32 -7.11 -29.80
C GLY A 29 15.59 -7.85 -29.41
N ALA A 30 15.73 -8.31 -28.18
CA ALA A 30 16.90 -9.02 -27.70
C ALA A 30 17.02 -10.42 -28.33
N LYS A 31 18.28 -10.95 -28.44
CA LYS A 31 18.54 -12.29 -28.98
C LYS A 31 17.87 -13.39 -28.15
N GLU A 32 17.86 -13.23 -26.85
CA GLU A 32 17.21 -14.14 -25.91
C GLU A 32 16.20 -13.39 -25.05
N ILE A 33 14.97 -13.90 -25.04
CA ILE A 33 13.90 -13.33 -24.23
C ILE A 33 13.96 -13.98 -22.85
N PRO A 34 13.97 -13.19 -21.75
CA PRO A 34 13.93 -13.71 -20.39
C PRO A 34 12.82 -14.74 -20.21
N HIS A 35 13.03 -15.69 -19.32
CA HIS A 35 12.04 -16.72 -19.01
C HIS A 35 10.98 -16.21 -18.02
N ALA A 36 11.33 -15.23 -17.17
CA ALA A 36 10.44 -14.69 -16.15
C ALA A 36 10.47 -13.17 -16.13
N PHE A 37 9.30 -12.58 -15.99
CA PHE A 37 9.06 -11.14 -15.91
C PHE A 37 8.29 -10.81 -14.63
N LEU A 38 8.64 -9.68 -14.03
CA LEU A 38 7.89 -9.08 -12.91
C LEU A 38 7.34 -7.72 -13.34
N PHE A 39 6.02 -7.63 -13.51
CA PHE A 39 5.30 -6.41 -13.80
C PHE A 39 4.77 -5.81 -12.49
N SER A 40 5.38 -4.75 -12.04
CA SER A 40 5.05 -4.08 -10.77
C SER A 40 4.44 -2.71 -10.99
N GLY A 41 3.54 -2.29 -10.12
CA GLY A 41 2.96 -0.95 -10.15
C GLY A 41 1.49 -0.88 -9.72
N PRO A 42 0.90 0.32 -9.62
CA PRO A 42 -0.45 0.53 -9.12
C PRO A 42 -1.53 -0.22 -9.90
N LYS A 43 -2.71 -0.35 -9.28
CA LYS A 43 -3.87 -0.96 -9.93
C LYS A 43 -4.32 -0.10 -11.14
N GLY A 44 -4.74 -0.75 -12.22
CA GLY A 44 -5.31 -0.06 -13.39
C GLY A 44 -4.29 0.51 -14.38
N THR A 45 -2.98 0.34 -14.16
CA THR A 45 -1.90 0.82 -15.06
C THR A 45 -1.65 -0.06 -16.28
N GLY A 46 -2.32 -1.22 -16.38
CA GLY A 46 -2.27 -2.08 -17.58
C GLY A 46 -1.32 -3.28 -17.49
N LYS A 47 -0.85 -3.69 -16.29
CA LYS A 47 0.04 -4.85 -16.09
C LYS A 47 -0.44 -6.12 -16.79
N THR A 48 -1.66 -6.56 -16.49
CA THR A 48 -2.25 -7.76 -17.09
C THR A 48 -2.46 -7.61 -18.61
N SER A 49 -2.68 -6.36 -19.10
CA SER A 49 -2.74 -6.08 -20.55
C SER A 49 -1.36 -6.23 -21.21
N GLY A 50 -0.33 -5.67 -20.59
CA GLY A 50 1.07 -5.84 -21.01
C GLY A 50 1.48 -7.30 -21.03
N ALA A 51 1.10 -8.07 -20.00
CA ALA A 51 1.37 -9.51 -19.92
C ALA A 51 0.74 -10.28 -21.09
N ARG A 52 -0.51 -9.99 -21.43
CA ARG A 52 -1.16 -10.62 -22.62
C ARG A 52 -0.53 -10.19 -23.93
N ILE A 53 -0.11 -8.92 -24.05
CA ILE A 53 0.62 -8.44 -25.23
C ILE A 53 1.95 -9.18 -25.38
N LEU A 54 2.70 -9.35 -24.28
CA LEU A 54 3.93 -10.13 -24.26
C LEU A 54 3.69 -11.57 -24.67
N ALA A 55 2.63 -12.22 -24.12
CA ALA A 55 2.25 -13.59 -24.48
C ALA A 55 1.94 -13.73 -25.98
N LYS A 56 1.24 -12.76 -26.57
CA LYS A 56 0.99 -12.70 -28.01
C LYS A 56 2.28 -12.49 -28.82
N ALA A 57 3.15 -11.60 -28.35
CA ALA A 57 4.38 -11.25 -29.03
C ALA A 57 5.32 -12.47 -29.14
N VAL A 58 5.56 -13.17 -28.03
CA VAL A 58 6.45 -14.35 -28.01
C VAL A 58 5.91 -15.54 -28.83
N ASN A 59 4.60 -15.58 -29.07
CA ASN A 59 3.92 -16.65 -29.79
C ASN A 59 3.38 -16.22 -31.18
N CYS A 60 3.71 -15.01 -31.64
CA CYS A 60 3.20 -14.51 -32.91
C CYS A 60 3.83 -15.26 -34.10
N LEU A 61 3.01 -15.86 -34.94
CA LEU A 61 3.48 -16.63 -36.09
C LEU A 61 3.98 -15.75 -37.24
N LYS A 62 3.48 -14.53 -37.37
CA LYS A 62 3.85 -13.60 -38.45
C LYS A 62 5.02 -12.70 -38.12
N ASN A 63 5.13 -12.31 -36.83
CA ASN A 63 6.18 -11.41 -36.33
C ASN A 63 6.84 -12.05 -35.10
N PRO A 64 7.60 -13.15 -35.25
CA PRO A 64 8.28 -13.74 -34.10
C PRO A 64 9.35 -12.78 -33.56
N PRO A 65 9.52 -12.72 -32.23
CA PRO A 65 10.62 -11.96 -31.65
C PRO A 65 11.96 -12.68 -31.97
N ALA A 66 13.00 -11.88 -32.15
CA ALA A 66 14.38 -12.27 -32.35
C ALA A 66 14.70 -13.01 -33.66
N GLY A 67 15.59 -12.40 -34.44
CA GLY A 67 16.32 -13.03 -35.52
C GLY A 67 16.29 -12.36 -36.88
N GLY A 68 15.66 -11.21 -37.05
CA GLY A 68 15.70 -10.50 -38.32
C GLY A 68 15.43 -9.00 -38.20
N PRO A 69 15.97 -8.18 -39.12
CA PRO A 69 15.79 -6.71 -39.08
C PRO A 69 14.36 -6.21 -39.27
N SER A 70 13.41 -7.10 -39.55
CA SER A 70 11.98 -6.80 -39.66
C SER A 70 11.13 -7.35 -38.50
N ALA A 71 11.70 -8.02 -37.53
CA ALA A 71 10.98 -8.72 -36.47
C ALA A 71 10.95 -7.89 -35.18
N GLY A 72 10.20 -6.80 -35.19
CA GLY A 72 10.08 -5.92 -34.01
C GLY A 72 9.27 -6.48 -32.84
N GLY A 73 9.02 -7.79 -32.77
CA GLY A 73 8.28 -8.41 -31.66
C GLY A 73 6.83 -7.97 -31.47
N GLU A 74 6.30 -7.11 -32.38
CA GLU A 74 4.92 -6.65 -32.31
C GLU A 74 3.91 -7.75 -32.68
N PRO A 75 2.93 -8.05 -31.82
CA PRO A 75 1.92 -9.04 -32.17
C PRO A 75 1.07 -8.60 -33.36
N CYS A 76 0.91 -9.44 -34.37
CA CYS A 76 0.15 -9.09 -35.57
C CYS A 76 -1.36 -9.00 -35.34
N ASN A 77 -1.91 -9.60 -34.29
CA ASN A 77 -3.34 -9.72 -33.95
C ASN A 77 -4.22 -10.39 -35.03
N GLN A 78 -3.61 -11.04 -36.02
CA GLN A 78 -4.30 -11.67 -37.15
C GLN A 78 -4.05 -13.18 -37.27
N CYS A 79 -2.91 -13.68 -36.83
CA CYS A 79 -2.61 -15.12 -36.85
C CYS A 79 -3.42 -15.86 -35.77
N ASP A 80 -3.53 -17.18 -35.90
CA ASP A 80 -4.35 -18.00 -35.02
C ASP A 80 -3.89 -17.92 -33.57
N SER A 81 -2.57 -17.95 -33.32
CA SER A 81 -2.02 -17.77 -31.97
C SER A 81 -2.47 -16.45 -31.34
N CYS A 82 -2.35 -15.31 -32.06
CA CYS A 82 -2.78 -14.01 -31.55
C CYS A 82 -4.28 -13.96 -31.27
N ARG A 83 -5.11 -14.55 -32.18
CA ARG A 83 -6.57 -14.59 -32.04
C ARG A 83 -7.00 -15.46 -30.87
N MET A 84 -6.38 -16.64 -30.68
CA MET A 84 -6.69 -17.54 -29.57
C MET A 84 -6.34 -16.92 -28.23
N ILE A 85 -5.18 -16.26 -28.10
CA ILE A 85 -4.79 -15.52 -26.89
C ILE A 85 -5.77 -14.36 -26.61
N GLU A 86 -6.14 -13.59 -27.64
CA GLU A 86 -7.06 -12.46 -27.48
C GLU A 86 -8.44 -12.93 -27.03
N SER A 87 -8.95 -14.06 -27.56
CA SER A 87 -10.27 -14.61 -27.21
C SER A 87 -10.25 -15.42 -25.90
N GLY A 88 -9.09 -15.60 -25.25
CA GLY A 88 -8.94 -16.42 -24.03
C GLY A 88 -9.12 -17.94 -24.27
N ARG A 89 -8.97 -18.41 -25.52
CA ARG A 89 -9.12 -19.83 -25.90
C ARG A 89 -7.80 -20.56 -26.04
N SER A 90 -6.66 -19.88 -25.85
CA SER A 90 -5.37 -20.52 -25.96
C SER A 90 -5.10 -21.44 -24.79
N MET A 91 -4.82 -22.72 -25.06
CA MET A 91 -4.39 -23.69 -24.03
C MET A 91 -2.95 -23.43 -23.56
N ASP A 92 -2.18 -22.65 -24.34
CA ASP A 92 -0.79 -22.30 -24.05
C ASP A 92 -0.65 -20.95 -23.33
N LEU A 93 -1.77 -20.29 -23.00
CA LEU A 93 -1.83 -19.15 -22.09
C LEU A 93 -2.64 -19.51 -20.84
N ILE A 94 -1.98 -19.58 -19.71
CA ILE A 94 -2.58 -19.88 -18.42
C ILE A 94 -2.55 -18.62 -17.57
N GLU A 95 -3.72 -18.09 -17.24
CA GLU A 95 -3.87 -16.91 -16.37
C GLU A 95 -4.41 -17.35 -15.01
N ILE A 96 -3.71 -17.00 -13.95
CA ILE A 96 -4.04 -17.32 -12.56
C ILE A 96 -4.12 -16.02 -11.78
N ASP A 97 -5.24 -15.83 -11.09
CA ASP A 97 -5.37 -14.79 -10.07
C ASP A 97 -4.94 -15.38 -8.72
N ALA A 98 -3.81 -14.95 -8.20
CA ALA A 98 -3.29 -15.38 -6.90
C ALA A 98 -4.18 -14.93 -5.74
N ALA A 99 -5.10 -13.98 -5.93
CA ALA A 99 -6.08 -13.64 -4.91
C ALA A 99 -7.10 -14.78 -4.67
N SER A 100 -7.43 -15.54 -5.72
CA SER A 100 -8.35 -16.69 -5.67
C SER A 100 -7.62 -18.02 -5.49
N ASN A 101 -6.35 -18.13 -5.96
CA ASN A 101 -5.54 -19.37 -5.96
C ASN A 101 -4.27 -19.16 -5.13
N ARG A 102 -4.40 -19.09 -3.81
CA ARG A 102 -3.31 -18.72 -2.86
C ARG A 102 -2.51 -19.89 -2.35
N GLY A 103 -3.06 -21.10 -2.47
CA GLY A 103 -2.59 -22.31 -1.79
C GLY A 103 -1.35 -22.92 -2.43
N ILE A 104 -0.66 -23.72 -1.61
CA ILE A 104 0.48 -24.52 -2.07
C ILE A 104 0.05 -25.56 -3.11
N ASP A 105 -1.15 -26.11 -2.97
CA ASP A 105 -1.64 -27.18 -3.85
C ASP A 105 -1.99 -26.63 -5.23
N ASP A 106 -2.56 -25.42 -5.31
CA ASP A 106 -2.78 -24.70 -6.58
C ASP A 106 -1.47 -24.50 -7.36
N ILE A 107 -0.40 -24.12 -6.66
CA ILE A 107 0.91 -23.90 -7.26
C ILE A 107 1.63 -25.22 -7.58
N ARG A 108 1.41 -26.28 -6.81
CA ARG A 108 1.91 -27.64 -7.15
C ARG A 108 1.25 -28.18 -8.42
N GLU A 109 -0.06 -28.04 -8.55
CA GLU A 109 -0.78 -28.39 -9.76
C GLU A 109 -0.30 -27.57 -10.96
N LEU A 110 -0.09 -26.28 -10.77
CA LEU A 110 0.51 -25.42 -11.77
C LEU A 110 1.91 -25.93 -12.19
N ARG A 111 2.78 -26.26 -11.24
CA ARG A 111 4.12 -26.78 -11.49
C ARG A 111 4.10 -28.07 -12.32
N ASP A 112 3.15 -28.96 -12.09
CA ASP A 112 3.04 -30.19 -12.88
C ASP A 112 2.55 -29.89 -14.30
N LYS A 113 1.66 -28.93 -14.47
CA LYS A 113 1.23 -28.43 -15.79
C LYS A 113 2.36 -27.71 -16.57
N ILE A 114 3.32 -27.12 -15.87
CA ILE A 114 4.47 -26.42 -16.49
C ILE A 114 5.40 -27.40 -17.24
N LYS A 115 5.51 -28.64 -16.75
CA LYS A 115 6.33 -29.69 -17.40
C LYS A 115 5.81 -30.11 -18.77
N LEU A 116 4.51 -29.88 -19.02
CA LEU A 116 3.88 -30.27 -20.27
C LEU A 116 4.26 -29.30 -21.39
N ALA A 117 4.66 -29.84 -22.52
CA ALA A 117 4.98 -29.05 -23.72
C ALA A 117 3.78 -28.23 -24.20
N PRO A 118 3.99 -27.11 -24.89
CA PRO A 118 2.91 -26.35 -25.54
C PRO A 118 2.15 -27.21 -26.54
N SER A 119 0.86 -26.97 -26.67
CA SER A 119 0.00 -27.71 -27.62
C SER A 119 0.15 -27.20 -29.05
N GLN A 120 0.21 -25.89 -29.26
CA GLN A 120 0.20 -25.24 -30.57
C GLN A 120 1.17 -24.07 -30.66
N ALA A 121 1.48 -23.41 -29.54
CA ALA A 121 2.35 -22.25 -29.49
C ALA A 121 3.83 -22.62 -29.36
N LYS A 122 4.73 -21.66 -29.59
CA LYS A 122 6.17 -21.84 -29.34
C LYS A 122 6.48 -21.89 -27.85
N PHE A 123 5.80 -21.05 -27.07
CA PHE A 123 5.98 -20.93 -25.63
C PHE A 123 4.66 -21.09 -24.90
N LYS A 124 4.68 -21.78 -23.78
CA LYS A 124 3.60 -21.81 -22.81
C LYS A 124 3.80 -20.69 -21.83
N VAL A 125 2.84 -19.76 -21.79
CA VAL A 125 2.95 -18.53 -20.99
C VAL A 125 2.06 -18.62 -19.77
N TYR A 126 2.61 -18.31 -18.61
CA TYR A 126 1.93 -18.31 -17.32
C TYR A 126 1.87 -16.88 -16.81
N ILE A 127 0.67 -16.31 -16.72
CA ILE A 127 0.41 -15.00 -16.11
C ILE A 127 -0.15 -15.24 -14.72
N ILE A 128 0.57 -14.78 -13.69
CA ILE A 128 0.12 -14.84 -12.30
C ILE A 128 -0.16 -13.41 -11.84
N ASP A 129 -1.45 -13.07 -11.74
CA ASP A 129 -1.87 -11.75 -11.30
C ASP A 129 -1.94 -11.67 -9.78
N GLU A 130 -1.67 -10.49 -9.23
CA GLU A 130 -1.56 -10.20 -7.80
C GLU A 130 -0.70 -11.22 -7.03
N VAL A 131 0.45 -11.58 -7.62
CA VAL A 131 1.34 -12.64 -7.11
C VAL A 131 1.73 -12.48 -5.64
N HIS A 132 1.73 -11.25 -5.09
CA HIS A 132 1.99 -10.98 -3.67
C HIS A 132 0.93 -11.58 -2.71
N MET A 133 -0.15 -12.14 -3.25
CA MET A 133 -1.21 -12.79 -2.46
C MET A 133 -0.93 -14.28 -2.22
N LEU A 134 0.10 -14.85 -2.85
CA LEU A 134 0.53 -16.24 -2.62
C LEU A 134 1.05 -16.42 -1.19
N THR A 135 0.88 -17.62 -0.65
CA THR A 135 1.49 -18.02 0.64
C THR A 135 3.01 -18.20 0.48
N ASN A 136 3.75 -18.17 1.58
CA ASN A 136 5.20 -18.40 1.55
C ASN A 136 5.57 -19.79 0.99
N GLU A 137 4.76 -20.80 1.29
CA GLU A 137 4.93 -22.16 0.79
C GLU A 137 4.70 -22.24 -0.73
N ALA A 138 3.72 -21.48 -1.24
CA ALA A 138 3.45 -21.35 -2.67
C ALA A 138 4.60 -20.65 -3.39
N PHE A 139 5.17 -19.57 -2.81
CA PHE A 139 6.37 -18.93 -3.33
C PHE A 139 7.54 -19.91 -3.40
N ASN A 140 7.82 -20.69 -2.35
CA ASN A 140 8.90 -21.67 -2.33
C ASN A 140 8.70 -22.77 -3.40
N ALA A 141 7.46 -23.16 -3.67
CA ALA A 141 7.16 -24.11 -4.74
C ALA A 141 7.42 -23.52 -6.13
N LEU A 142 7.16 -22.20 -6.32
CA LEU A 142 7.41 -21.49 -7.58
C LEU A 142 8.91 -21.22 -7.82
N LEU A 143 9.70 -21.00 -6.77
CA LEU A 143 11.14 -20.69 -6.86
C LEU A 143 11.89 -21.73 -7.66
N LYS A 144 11.69 -23.04 -7.40
CA LYS A 144 12.36 -24.12 -8.13
C LYS A 144 12.10 -24.06 -9.64
N THR A 145 10.91 -23.65 -10.03
CA THR A 145 10.52 -23.53 -11.44
C THR A 145 11.10 -22.27 -12.10
N LEU A 146 11.29 -21.20 -11.31
CA LEU A 146 11.92 -19.98 -11.80
C LEU A 146 13.46 -20.11 -11.89
N GLU A 147 14.07 -20.99 -11.10
CA GLU A 147 15.51 -21.30 -11.14
C GLU A 147 15.87 -22.17 -12.35
N GLU A 148 15.08 -23.22 -12.58
CA GLU A 148 15.29 -24.18 -13.65
C GLU A 148 14.04 -24.29 -14.55
N PRO A 149 13.70 -23.21 -15.28
CA PRO A 149 12.49 -23.21 -16.10
C PRO A 149 12.64 -24.11 -17.32
N PRO A 150 11.61 -24.88 -17.71
CA PRO A 150 11.58 -25.53 -18.99
C PRO A 150 11.76 -24.51 -20.12
N LYS A 151 12.53 -24.84 -21.16
CA LYS A 151 12.83 -23.91 -22.28
C LYS A 151 11.59 -23.34 -22.97
N HIS A 152 10.49 -24.07 -22.91
CA HIS A 152 9.22 -23.68 -23.51
C HIS A 152 8.32 -22.84 -22.58
N ALA A 153 8.67 -22.67 -21.31
CA ALA A 153 7.85 -21.94 -20.34
C ALA A 153 8.31 -20.47 -20.22
N LYS A 154 7.33 -19.55 -20.16
CA LYS A 154 7.55 -18.14 -19.85
C LYS A 154 6.61 -17.71 -18.74
N PHE A 155 7.11 -16.92 -17.80
CA PHE A 155 6.36 -16.46 -16.64
C PHE A 155 6.21 -14.95 -16.67
N VAL A 156 5.01 -14.46 -16.36
CA VAL A 156 4.75 -13.04 -16.16
C VAL A 156 4.03 -12.87 -14.81
N LEU A 157 4.78 -12.45 -13.83
CA LEU A 157 4.27 -12.17 -12.49
C LEU A 157 3.80 -10.72 -12.42
N CYS A 158 2.54 -10.48 -12.08
CA CYS A 158 1.99 -9.14 -11.92
C CYS A 158 1.72 -8.84 -10.43
N THR A 159 2.07 -7.65 -9.97
CA THR A 159 1.81 -7.25 -8.58
C THR A 159 1.53 -5.77 -8.44
N THR A 160 0.67 -5.42 -7.49
CA THR A 160 0.49 -4.05 -7.04
C THR A 160 1.38 -3.68 -5.85
N ARG A 161 2.07 -4.67 -5.26
CA ARG A 161 2.88 -4.51 -4.04
C ARG A 161 4.19 -5.30 -4.16
N ALA A 162 5.15 -4.74 -4.90
CA ALA A 162 6.46 -5.38 -5.11
C ALA A 162 7.23 -5.56 -3.79
N GLU A 163 7.03 -4.64 -2.84
CA GLU A 163 7.65 -4.67 -1.51
C GLU A 163 7.28 -5.88 -0.65
N LYS A 164 6.19 -6.59 -1.01
CA LYS A 164 5.76 -7.81 -0.34
C LYS A 164 6.36 -9.08 -0.93
N LEU A 165 7.06 -8.97 -2.06
CA LEU A 165 7.65 -10.12 -2.70
C LEU A 165 9.01 -10.47 -2.08
N PRO A 166 9.30 -11.78 -1.90
CA PRO A 166 10.63 -12.21 -1.51
C PRO A 166 11.70 -11.73 -2.52
N GLY A 167 12.84 -11.25 -2.01
CA GLY A 167 13.97 -10.83 -2.84
C GLY A 167 14.46 -11.92 -3.79
N THR A 168 14.31 -13.20 -3.39
CA THR A 168 14.64 -14.37 -4.20
C THR A 168 13.81 -14.52 -5.47
N ILE A 169 12.54 -14.07 -5.47
CA ILE A 169 11.67 -14.00 -6.66
C ILE A 169 12.10 -12.84 -7.55
N MET A 170 12.31 -11.65 -6.95
CA MET A 170 12.66 -10.44 -7.68
C MET A 170 13.98 -10.57 -8.45
N SER A 171 14.98 -11.25 -7.85
CA SER A 171 16.29 -11.45 -8.47
C SER A 171 16.27 -12.39 -9.68
N ARG A 172 15.22 -13.20 -9.85
CA ARG A 172 15.06 -14.16 -10.95
C ARG A 172 14.14 -13.68 -12.09
N CYS A 173 13.55 -12.49 -11.91
CA CYS A 173 12.63 -11.92 -12.86
C CYS A 173 13.18 -10.64 -13.49
N TRP A 174 12.95 -10.46 -14.78
CA TRP A 174 13.17 -9.16 -15.44
C TRP A 174 12.07 -8.20 -15.02
N GLN A 175 12.46 -7.09 -14.39
CA GLN A 175 11.52 -6.15 -13.80
C GLN A 175 11.07 -5.11 -14.84
N VAL A 176 9.75 -4.91 -14.95
CA VAL A 176 9.11 -3.86 -15.75
C VAL A 176 8.16 -3.08 -14.84
N ASN A 177 8.46 -1.80 -14.63
CA ASN A 177 7.71 -0.95 -13.72
C ASN A 177 6.60 -0.21 -14.46
N PHE A 178 5.36 -0.46 -14.06
CA PHE A 178 4.16 0.25 -14.51
C PHE A 178 3.87 1.40 -13.55
N ASN A 179 4.54 2.52 -13.74
CA ASN A 179 4.32 3.70 -12.91
C ASN A 179 2.88 4.24 -13.06
N LYS A 180 2.46 5.13 -12.15
CA LYS A 180 1.22 5.89 -12.34
C LYS A 180 1.29 6.62 -13.69
N ALA A 181 0.21 6.53 -14.45
CA ALA A 181 0.13 7.22 -15.73
C ALA A 181 0.03 8.75 -15.50
N SER A 182 0.71 9.51 -16.33
CA SER A 182 0.54 10.96 -16.39
C SER A 182 -0.84 11.34 -16.94
N HIS A 183 -1.29 12.55 -16.66
CA HIS A 183 -2.57 13.05 -17.18
C HIS A 183 -2.63 13.02 -18.73
N GLU A 184 -1.50 13.29 -19.40
CA GLU A 184 -1.39 13.22 -20.85
C GLU A 184 -1.49 11.79 -21.38
N GLU A 185 -0.92 10.81 -20.68
CA GLU A 185 -1.03 9.40 -21.06
C GLU A 185 -2.46 8.88 -20.90
N ILE A 186 -3.14 9.28 -19.81
CA ILE A 186 -4.56 8.96 -19.61
C ILE A 186 -5.42 9.65 -20.66
N LYS A 187 -5.19 10.93 -20.96
CA LYS A 187 -5.90 11.68 -22.01
C LYS A 187 -5.79 10.98 -23.36
N ARG A 188 -4.59 10.51 -23.74
CA ARG A 188 -4.39 9.71 -24.97
C ARG A 188 -5.25 8.45 -24.98
N SER A 189 -5.30 7.73 -23.87
CA SER A 189 -6.14 6.54 -23.74
C SER A 189 -7.63 6.86 -23.88
N LEU A 190 -8.10 7.91 -23.20
CA LEU A 190 -9.49 8.37 -23.29
C LEU A 190 -9.86 8.82 -24.71
N MET A 191 -8.98 9.54 -25.40
CA MET A 191 -9.20 9.98 -26.80
C MET A 191 -9.39 8.81 -27.75
N ARG A 192 -8.75 7.66 -27.51
CA ARG A 192 -8.99 6.42 -28.27
C ARG A 192 -10.42 5.93 -28.13
N VAL A 193 -10.93 5.95 -26.89
CA VAL A 193 -12.31 5.56 -26.58
C VAL A 193 -13.30 6.56 -27.20
N VAL A 194 -13.06 7.86 -27.00
CA VAL A 194 -13.89 8.95 -27.56
C VAL A 194 -14.04 8.81 -29.07
N LYS A 195 -12.94 8.58 -29.79
CA LYS A 195 -12.95 8.36 -31.25
C LYS A 195 -13.69 7.10 -31.64
N GLY A 196 -13.46 5.98 -30.93
CA GLY A 196 -14.08 4.70 -31.23
C GLY A 196 -15.59 4.72 -31.02
N GLU A 197 -16.07 5.30 -29.93
CA GLU A 197 -17.49 5.41 -29.59
C GLU A 197 -18.18 6.63 -30.21
N LYS A 198 -17.42 7.49 -30.90
CA LYS A 198 -17.89 8.75 -31.48
C LYS A 198 -18.56 9.67 -30.44
N LEU A 199 -17.95 9.76 -29.24
CA LEU A 199 -18.42 10.63 -28.19
C LEU A 199 -18.06 12.09 -28.47
N LYS A 200 -18.92 13.01 -28.05
CA LYS A 200 -18.66 14.46 -28.08
C LYS A 200 -18.45 14.94 -26.64
N ILE A 201 -17.22 15.23 -26.30
CA ILE A 201 -16.78 15.70 -24.97
C ILE A 201 -15.68 16.75 -25.18
N ASN A 202 -15.61 17.76 -24.32
CA ASN A 202 -14.57 18.77 -24.35
C ASN A 202 -13.23 18.22 -23.85
N GLU A 203 -12.13 18.75 -24.37
CA GLU A 203 -10.80 18.34 -23.95
C GLU A 203 -10.52 18.65 -22.47
N GLU A 204 -11.00 19.78 -21.96
CA GLU A 204 -10.91 20.16 -20.54
C GLU A 204 -11.53 19.10 -19.63
N ASP A 205 -12.69 18.57 -20.02
CA ASP A 205 -13.38 17.54 -19.26
C ASP A 205 -12.61 16.21 -19.28
N LEU A 206 -11.88 15.89 -20.36
CA LEU A 206 -10.99 14.73 -20.41
C LEU A 206 -9.79 14.89 -19.46
N VAL A 207 -9.24 16.10 -19.34
CA VAL A 207 -8.17 16.39 -18.37
C VAL A 207 -8.68 16.20 -16.94
N ARG A 208 -9.89 16.69 -16.62
CA ARG A 208 -10.52 16.49 -15.32
C ARG A 208 -10.74 15.02 -14.99
N ILE A 209 -11.20 14.22 -15.96
CA ILE A 209 -11.32 12.76 -15.79
C ILE A 209 -9.95 12.14 -15.51
N ALA A 210 -8.90 12.59 -16.22
CA ALA A 210 -7.54 12.08 -16.02
C ALA A 210 -7.00 12.40 -14.63
N GLN A 211 -7.27 13.59 -14.10
CA GLN A 211 -6.91 13.99 -12.73
C GLN A 211 -7.59 13.09 -11.70
N VAL A 212 -8.91 12.88 -11.84
CA VAL A 212 -9.70 12.05 -10.92
C VAL A 212 -9.29 10.58 -10.95
N ALA A 213 -8.83 10.08 -12.08
CA ALA A 213 -8.41 8.69 -12.25
C ALA A 213 -7.07 8.35 -11.58
N ASP A 214 -6.34 9.32 -11.05
CA ASP A 214 -5.11 9.17 -10.25
C ASP A 214 -4.11 8.13 -10.82
N GLY A 215 -3.84 8.23 -12.12
CA GLY A 215 -2.89 7.35 -12.81
C GLY A 215 -3.46 6.00 -13.26
N SER A 216 -4.76 5.74 -13.10
CA SER A 216 -5.43 4.49 -13.49
C SER A 216 -6.16 4.63 -14.82
N PHE A 217 -5.67 3.97 -15.87
CA PHE A 217 -6.39 3.90 -17.16
C PHE A 217 -7.76 3.23 -17.02
N ARG A 218 -7.87 2.21 -16.18
CA ARG A 218 -9.12 1.47 -15.99
C ARG A 218 -10.21 2.34 -15.38
N ASP A 219 -9.85 3.14 -14.39
CA ASP A 219 -10.82 3.98 -13.70
C ASP A 219 -11.18 5.19 -14.57
N ALA A 220 -10.23 5.78 -15.30
CA ALA A 220 -10.51 6.82 -16.29
C ALA A 220 -11.53 6.36 -17.34
N VAL A 221 -11.31 5.17 -17.92
CA VAL A 221 -12.22 4.62 -18.94
C VAL A 221 -13.59 4.28 -18.35
N LYS A 222 -13.67 3.79 -17.11
CA LYS A 222 -14.95 3.54 -16.42
C LYS A 222 -15.73 4.84 -16.18
N ILE A 223 -15.05 5.91 -15.75
CA ILE A 223 -15.68 7.23 -15.58
C ILE A 223 -16.26 7.69 -16.92
N LEU A 224 -15.47 7.59 -18.01
CA LEU A 224 -15.95 7.96 -19.35
C LEU A 224 -17.13 7.09 -19.80
N GLU A 225 -17.11 5.79 -19.54
CA GLU A 225 -18.21 4.87 -19.81
C GLU A 225 -19.48 5.29 -19.05
N GLN A 226 -19.37 5.63 -17.77
CA GLN A 226 -20.47 6.11 -16.96
C GLN A 226 -21.05 7.43 -17.50
N LEU A 227 -20.19 8.33 -17.97
CA LEU A 227 -20.60 9.56 -18.64
C LEU A 227 -21.31 9.30 -19.97
N ALA A 228 -20.93 8.25 -20.71
CA ALA A 228 -21.53 7.88 -21.98
C ALA A 228 -22.92 7.21 -21.84
N ILE A 229 -23.29 6.75 -20.63
CA ILE A 229 -24.63 6.22 -20.37
C ILE A 229 -25.67 7.31 -20.63
N GLY A 230 -26.58 7.07 -21.59
CA GLY A 230 -27.67 7.98 -21.93
C GLY A 230 -27.38 8.93 -23.11
N GLY A 231 -26.23 8.78 -23.79
CA GLY A 231 -26.01 9.51 -25.06
C GLY A 231 -24.55 9.78 -25.40
N LYS A 232 -24.33 10.11 -26.69
CA LYS A 232 -22.99 10.37 -27.21
C LYS A 232 -22.48 11.80 -26.95
N VAL A 233 -23.38 12.73 -26.58
CA VAL A 233 -23.01 14.09 -26.22
C VAL A 233 -22.92 14.21 -24.73
N ILE A 234 -21.72 14.47 -24.23
CA ILE A 234 -21.43 14.60 -22.80
C ILE A 234 -21.33 16.09 -22.48
N SER A 235 -22.33 16.59 -21.72
CA SER A 235 -22.35 17.99 -21.29
C SER A 235 -21.48 18.21 -20.06
N LYS A 236 -20.93 19.42 -19.90
CA LYS A 236 -20.17 19.83 -18.73
C LYS A 236 -20.94 19.56 -17.42
N LYS A 237 -22.25 19.87 -17.39
CA LYS A 237 -23.11 19.60 -16.23
C LYS A 237 -23.14 18.11 -15.83
N LYS A 238 -23.13 17.21 -16.82
CA LYS A 238 -23.09 15.76 -16.57
C LYS A 238 -21.72 15.31 -16.04
N VAL A 239 -20.64 15.89 -16.59
CA VAL A 239 -19.28 15.67 -16.09
C VAL A 239 -19.20 16.10 -14.62
N ASP A 240 -19.67 17.30 -14.30
CA ASP A 240 -19.71 17.80 -12.92
C ASP A 240 -20.51 16.87 -12.02
N GLN A 241 -21.68 16.40 -12.44
CA GLN A 241 -22.48 15.45 -11.64
C GLN A 241 -21.80 14.11 -11.39
N VAL A 242 -21.09 13.55 -12.35
CA VAL A 242 -20.43 12.23 -12.21
C VAL A 242 -19.12 12.36 -11.46
N LEU A 243 -18.33 13.39 -11.75
CA LEU A 243 -17.08 13.64 -11.05
C LEU A 243 -17.35 14.12 -9.62
N ASN A 244 -18.39 14.94 -9.40
CA ASN A 244 -18.74 15.45 -8.07
C ASN A 244 -19.49 14.41 -7.20
N ARG A 245 -20.06 13.34 -7.78
CA ARG A 245 -20.53 12.18 -6.96
C ARG A 245 -19.40 11.40 -6.29
N GLY A 246 -18.16 11.60 -6.75
CA GLY A 246 -16.96 11.09 -6.09
C GLY A 246 -16.05 12.19 -5.53
N PHE A 247 -16.31 13.47 -5.89
CA PHE A 247 -15.39 14.57 -5.63
C PHE A 247 -16.11 15.91 -5.52
N LEU A 248 -16.17 16.39 -4.33
CA LEU A 248 -16.47 17.80 -4.03
C LEU A 248 -15.18 18.63 -4.13
N THR A 249 -14.45 18.54 -5.25
CA THR A 249 -13.14 19.23 -5.39
C THR A 249 -13.26 20.75 -5.38
N GLY A 250 -14.38 21.33 -5.85
CA GLY A 250 -14.63 22.76 -5.70
C GLY A 250 -14.84 23.20 -4.27
N ASN A 251 -15.24 22.29 -3.39
CA ASN A 251 -15.61 22.58 -2.02
C ASN A 251 -14.57 22.09 -0.99
N LEU A 252 -13.53 21.32 -1.41
CA LEU A 252 -12.49 20.85 -0.49
C LEU A 252 -11.63 22.01 0.02
N ASP A 253 -11.22 22.91 -0.88
CA ASP A 253 -10.42 24.08 -0.49
C ASP A 253 -11.22 25.01 0.43
N GLU A 254 -12.52 25.20 0.15
CA GLU A 254 -13.43 25.94 1.04
C GLU A 254 -13.55 25.26 2.40
N TRP A 255 -13.74 23.94 2.44
CA TRP A 255 -13.80 23.19 3.69
C TRP A 255 -12.48 23.29 4.48
N LEU A 256 -11.33 23.17 3.81
CA LEU A 256 -10.02 23.33 4.43
C LEU A 256 -9.84 24.73 5.02
N VAL A 257 -10.32 25.77 4.33
CA VAL A 257 -10.30 27.15 4.84
C VAL A 257 -11.21 27.29 6.04
N MET A 258 -12.43 26.74 6.02
CA MET A 258 -13.36 26.76 7.17
C MET A 258 -12.72 26.10 8.39
N VAL A 259 -12.12 24.91 8.23
CA VAL A 259 -11.42 24.22 9.32
C VAL A 259 -10.24 25.06 9.81
N TYR A 260 -9.39 25.54 8.91
CA TYR A 260 -8.20 26.32 9.27
C TYR A 260 -8.54 27.61 10.02
N SER A 261 -9.64 28.28 9.64
CA SER A 261 -10.12 29.52 10.24
C SER A 261 -10.92 29.32 11.54
N GLY A 262 -11.16 28.06 11.96
CA GLY A 262 -11.93 27.77 13.17
C GLY A 262 -13.46 27.91 13.00
N GLU A 263 -13.97 27.89 11.76
CA GLU A 263 -15.41 27.91 11.48
C GLU A 263 -16.02 26.51 11.66
N THR A 264 -15.86 25.94 12.84
CA THR A 264 -16.18 24.54 13.20
C THR A 264 -17.59 24.14 12.80
N VAL A 265 -18.61 24.96 13.14
CA VAL A 265 -20.02 24.64 12.86
C VAL A 265 -20.26 24.52 11.34
N LYS A 266 -19.70 25.45 10.56
CA LYS A 266 -19.86 25.43 9.10
C LYS A 266 -19.14 24.22 8.48
N ALA A 267 -17.95 23.92 8.95
CA ALA A 267 -17.17 22.77 8.47
C ALA A 267 -17.88 21.44 8.75
N LEU A 268 -18.51 21.29 9.92
CA LEU A 268 -19.30 20.10 10.29
C LEU A 268 -20.61 20.00 9.51
N GLN A 269 -21.33 21.12 9.30
CA GLN A 269 -22.53 21.14 8.46
C GLN A 269 -22.21 20.74 7.03
N TRP A 270 -21.14 21.31 6.47
CA TRP A 270 -20.67 20.98 5.15
C TRP A 270 -20.34 19.48 5.03
N LEU A 271 -19.63 18.91 6.01
CA LEU A 271 -19.29 17.48 6.05
C LEU A 271 -20.55 16.60 6.06
N SER A 272 -21.53 16.95 6.89
CA SER A 272 -22.81 16.24 6.97
C SER A 272 -23.59 16.28 5.64
N GLU A 273 -23.67 17.44 5.00
CA GLU A 273 -24.33 17.59 3.69
C GLU A 273 -23.61 16.77 2.61
N ALA A 274 -22.28 16.80 2.59
CA ALA A 274 -21.46 16.05 1.68
C ALA A 274 -21.65 14.53 1.84
N MET A 275 -21.75 14.05 3.09
CA MET A 275 -22.04 12.65 3.39
C MET A 275 -23.43 12.22 2.89
N ASN A 276 -24.44 13.06 3.08
CA ASN A 276 -25.78 12.81 2.54
C ASN A 276 -25.80 12.73 1.00
N GLN A 277 -24.83 13.37 0.33
CA GLN A 277 -24.61 13.28 -1.12
C GLN A 277 -23.73 12.10 -1.53
N GLY A 278 -23.25 11.27 -0.58
CA GLY A 278 -22.47 10.06 -0.85
C GLY A 278 -20.95 10.27 -0.86
N LEU A 279 -20.45 11.24 -0.09
CA LEU A 279 -19.00 11.46 0.07
C LEU A 279 -18.31 10.22 0.64
N ASN A 280 -17.25 9.76 -0.01
CA ASN A 280 -16.38 8.72 0.54
C ASN A 280 -15.35 9.34 1.50
N LEU A 281 -15.51 9.13 2.79
CA LEU A 281 -14.68 9.73 3.83
C LEU A 281 -13.20 9.35 3.75
N ASN A 282 -12.88 8.10 3.41
CA ASN A 282 -11.48 7.66 3.25
C ASN A 282 -10.77 8.39 2.11
N GLN A 283 -11.47 8.60 1.01
CA GLN A 283 -10.96 9.30 -0.14
C GLN A 283 -10.86 10.81 0.14
N PHE A 284 -11.87 11.37 0.78
CA PHE A 284 -11.92 12.77 1.17
C PHE A 284 -10.74 13.16 2.07
N ILE A 285 -10.50 12.41 3.14
CA ILE A 285 -9.40 12.71 4.06
C ILE A 285 -8.03 12.58 3.38
N THR A 286 -7.87 11.59 2.48
CA THR A 286 -6.64 11.40 1.71
C THR A 286 -6.36 12.63 0.83
N GLN A 287 -7.38 13.16 0.18
CA GLN A 287 -7.26 14.36 -0.66
C GLN A 287 -7.04 15.62 0.15
N ALA A 288 -7.73 15.77 1.29
CA ALA A 288 -7.52 16.88 2.20
C ALA A 288 -6.05 16.96 2.65
N VAL A 289 -5.49 15.83 3.05
CA VAL A 289 -4.08 15.74 3.45
C VAL A 289 -3.13 16.03 2.27
N GLU A 290 -3.40 15.47 1.09
CA GLU A 290 -2.56 15.72 -0.09
C GLU A 290 -2.63 17.19 -0.52
N ARG A 291 -3.81 17.81 -0.46
CA ARG A 291 -3.99 19.23 -0.77
C ARG A 291 -3.21 20.13 0.21
N LEU A 292 -3.29 19.86 1.51
CA LEU A 292 -2.50 20.59 2.52
C LEU A 292 -0.99 20.36 2.34
N ARG A 293 -0.58 19.16 1.93
CA ARG A 293 0.82 18.87 1.58
C ARG A 293 1.29 19.73 0.41
N GLN A 294 0.48 19.88 -0.64
CA GLN A 294 0.80 20.73 -1.80
C GLN A 294 0.97 22.19 -1.36
N ILE A 295 0.05 22.70 -0.52
CA ILE A 295 0.16 24.05 0.05
C ILE A 295 1.45 24.18 0.87
N LEU A 296 1.80 23.18 1.68
CA LEU A 296 3.03 23.18 2.46
C LEU A 296 4.29 23.26 1.56
N LEU A 297 4.33 22.49 0.48
CA LEU A 297 5.44 22.48 -0.48
C LEU A 297 5.55 23.83 -1.21
N ALA A 298 4.41 24.40 -1.66
CA ALA A 298 4.37 25.71 -2.27
C ALA A 298 4.92 26.81 -1.34
N ARG A 299 4.57 26.77 -0.04
CA ARG A 299 5.09 27.71 0.98
C ARG A 299 6.59 27.55 1.24
N LEU A 300 7.14 26.38 0.98
CA LEU A 300 8.58 26.11 1.09
C LEU A 300 9.35 26.42 -0.21
N GLY A 301 8.68 26.96 -1.24
CA GLY A 301 9.30 27.34 -2.51
C GLY A 301 9.50 26.19 -3.50
N VAL A 302 8.85 25.05 -3.28
CA VAL A 302 8.84 23.95 -4.24
C VAL A 302 7.74 24.20 -5.27
N GLU A 303 8.06 24.15 -6.56
CA GLU A 303 7.08 24.29 -7.63
C GLU A 303 6.01 23.21 -7.53
N THR A 304 4.75 23.62 -7.46
CA THR A 304 3.57 22.75 -7.43
C THR A 304 2.64 23.12 -8.58
N GLU A 305 1.99 22.13 -9.17
CA GLU A 305 1.04 22.33 -10.29
C GLU A 305 -0.29 22.98 -9.86
N THR A 306 -0.47 23.26 -8.57
CA THR A 306 -1.74 23.73 -8.00
C THR A 306 -1.63 25.14 -7.43
N GLU A 307 -2.73 25.91 -7.60
CA GLU A 307 -2.84 27.25 -7.01
C GLU A 307 -2.74 27.22 -5.49
N ASP A 308 -2.02 28.19 -4.93
CA ASP A 308 -1.85 28.34 -3.49
C ASP A 308 -3.11 28.93 -2.83
N ILE A 309 -3.54 28.39 -1.70
CA ILE A 309 -4.64 28.92 -0.90
C ILE A 309 -4.08 30.00 0.03
N LYS A 310 -4.23 31.27 -0.37
CA LYS A 310 -3.72 32.42 0.37
C LYS A 310 -4.21 32.51 1.84
N ALA A 311 -5.37 31.95 2.12
CA ALA A 311 -5.96 31.96 3.47
C ALA A 311 -5.20 31.08 4.49
N ILE A 312 -4.36 30.14 4.03
CA ILE A 312 -3.59 29.22 4.89
C ILE A 312 -2.13 29.69 4.94
N GLU A 313 -1.80 30.63 5.84
CA GLU A 313 -0.48 31.30 5.86
C GLU A 313 0.49 30.69 6.86
N ASP A 314 0.04 30.31 8.05
CA ASP A 314 0.90 29.86 9.15
C ASP A 314 1.35 28.40 8.96
N LEU A 315 2.64 28.22 8.71
CA LEU A 315 3.28 26.93 8.55
C LEU A 315 3.14 26.01 9.77
N SER A 316 3.14 26.58 10.97
CA SER A 316 2.99 25.80 12.21
C SER A 316 1.57 25.25 12.35
N LYS A 317 0.58 26.10 12.09
CA LYS A 317 -0.84 25.69 12.05
C LYS A 317 -1.10 24.66 10.93
N LEU A 318 -0.53 24.89 9.74
CA LEU A 318 -0.66 23.97 8.61
C LEU A 318 -0.11 22.56 8.95
N LYS A 319 1.06 22.47 9.57
CA LYS A 319 1.63 21.19 10.01
C LYS A 319 0.76 20.48 11.04
N LYS A 320 0.20 21.24 12.01
CA LYS A 320 -0.72 20.69 13.01
C LYS A 320 -1.99 20.14 12.36
N LEU A 321 -2.59 20.87 11.39
CA LEU A 321 -3.78 20.44 10.68
C LEU A 321 -3.54 19.16 9.89
N ILE A 322 -2.43 19.10 9.16
CA ILE A 322 -2.00 17.87 8.44
C ILE A 322 -1.94 16.69 9.41
N TRP A 323 -1.28 16.87 10.56
CA TRP A 323 -1.13 15.82 11.55
C TRP A 323 -2.48 15.33 12.10
N ARG A 324 -3.38 16.22 12.44
CA ARG A 324 -4.72 15.90 12.94
C ARG A 324 -5.54 15.12 11.90
N LEU A 325 -5.54 15.58 10.65
CA LEU A 325 -6.27 14.89 9.59
C LEU A 325 -5.64 13.52 9.26
N LEU A 326 -4.32 13.37 9.34
CA LEU A 326 -3.65 12.06 9.23
C LEU A 326 -4.08 11.10 10.34
N GLN A 327 -4.23 11.60 11.57
CA GLN A 327 -4.72 10.81 12.69
C GLN A 327 -6.16 10.37 12.47
N ALA A 328 -7.05 11.29 12.14
CA ALA A 328 -8.45 10.98 11.81
C ALA A 328 -8.54 9.93 10.68
N GLY A 329 -7.70 10.03 9.66
CA GLY A 329 -7.65 9.05 8.57
C GLY A 329 -7.22 7.64 8.99
N ARG A 330 -6.40 7.50 10.03
CA ARG A 330 -6.03 6.21 10.61
C ARG A 330 -7.19 5.59 11.39
N GLU A 331 -7.93 6.42 12.10
CA GLU A 331 -9.04 6.01 12.97
C GLU A 331 -10.32 5.67 12.19
N LEU A 332 -10.51 6.21 10.98
CA LEU A 332 -11.66 5.90 10.12
C LEU A 332 -11.87 4.39 9.90
N LYS A 333 -10.80 3.60 9.80
CA LYS A 333 -10.88 2.15 9.48
C LYS A 333 -11.48 1.30 10.61
N GLY A 334 -11.59 1.82 11.82
CA GLY A 334 -12.13 1.11 12.99
C GLY A 334 -13.25 1.87 13.70
N ALA A 335 -13.69 3.00 13.14
CA ALA A 335 -14.70 3.84 13.76
C ALA A 335 -16.10 3.20 13.69
N VAL A 336 -16.82 3.20 14.81
CA VAL A 336 -18.22 2.73 14.89
C VAL A 336 -19.16 3.69 14.13
N ILE A 337 -18.85 4.98 14.16
CA ILE A 337 -19.49 6.03 13.36
C ILE A 337 -18.43 6.53 12.38
N GLU A 338 -18.64 6.32 11.08
CA GLU A 338 -17.65 6.59 10.06
C GLU A 338 -17.15 8.04 10.03
N SER A 339 -17.99 9.03 10.32
CA SER A 339 -17.66 10.46 10.31
C SER A 339 -16.94 10.94 11.57
N LEU A 340 -17.14 10.25 12.70
CA LEU A 340 -16.73 10.73 14.02
C LEU A 340 -15.24 11.11 14.13
N PRO A 341 -14.27 10.38 13.57
CA PRO A 341 -12.87 10.77 13.64
C PRO A 341 -12.57 12.12 12.97
N ILE A 342 -13.25 12.42 11.86
CA ILE A 342 -13.09 13.71 11.15
C ILE A 342 -13.79 14.83 11.93
N GLU A 343 -14.99 14.57 12.46
CA GLU A 343 -15.73 15.52 13.26
C GLU A 343 -14.95 15.93 14.51
N LEU A 344 -14.37 14.96 15.22
CA LEU A 344 -13.51 15.22 16.37
C LEU A 344 -12.26 16.03 15.98
N ALA A 345 -11.62 15.70 14.86
CA ALA A 345 -10.46 16.45 14.38
C ALA A 345 -10.79 17.92 14.12
N VAL A 346 -11.98 18.22 13.59
CA VAL A 346 -12.46 19.57 13.33
C VAL A 346 -12.78 20.30 14.64
N VAL A 347 -13.49 19.65 15.58
CA VAL A 347 -13.84 20.25 16.89
C VAL A 347 -12.60 20.53 17.73
N GLU A 348 -11.67 19.59 17.79
CA GLU A 348 -10.43 19.75 18.54
C GLU A 348 -9.50 20.79 17.92
N TRP A 349 -9.63 21.07 16.63
CA TRP A 349 -8.86 22.13 15.97
C TRP A 349 -9.24 23.51 16.51
N ASP A 350 -10.54 23.78 16.72
CA ASP A 350 -11.06 25.06 17.21
C ASP A 350 -10.77 25.27 18.71
N SER A 351 -10.80 24.18 19.49
CA SER A 351 -10.66 24.24 20.95
C SER A 351 -9.30 24.80 21.44
N GLY A 352 -8.39 25.10 20.50
CA GLY A 352 -7.02 25.56 20.81
C GLY A 352 -6.28 24.55 21.69
N ASP A 353 -4.99 24.36 21.50
CA ASP A 353 -4.10 23.37 22.13
C ASP A 353 -4.16 23.24 23.69
N GLU A 354 -5.32 23.37 24.33
CA GLU A 354 -5.51 23.02 25.72
C GLU A 354 -5.86 21.54 25.94
N ALA A 355 -6.28 20.80 24.91
CA ALA A 355 -6.27 19.35 24.93
C ALA A 355 -4.91 18.81 24.50
N LYS A 356 -3.92 19.00 25.37
CA LYS A 356 -2.69 18.21 25.51
C LYS A 356 -2.34 17.28 24.34
N ASN A 357 -1.68 17.82 23.28
CA ASN A 357 -0.56 17.12 22.70
C ASN A 357 0.64 17.17 23.70
N SER A 358 0.42 16.70 24.88
CA SER A 358 1.45 16.05 25.61
C SER A 358 1.66 14.72 24.87
N ILE A 359 2.74 14.56 24.04
CA ILE A 359 3.65 13.47 24.39
C ILE A 359 3.41 13.26 25.88
N PRO A 360 2.90 12.09 26.34
CA PRO A 360 2.75 11.94 27.77
C PRO A 360 4.14 12.28 28.32
N GLU A 361 4.31 13.52 28.79
CA GLU A 361 5.38 13.82 29.71
C GLU A 361 5.22 12.73 30.72
N LEU A 362 6.26 11.94 30.87
CA LEU A 362 6.38 11.02 32.00
C LEU A 362 5.68 11.73 33.15
N PRO A 363 4.58 11.19 33.69
CA PRO A 363 3.92 11.87 34.76
C PRO A 363 5.01 12.20 35.77
N LYS A 364 5.27 13.51 35.97
CA LYS A 364 6.16 13.96 37.06
C LYS A 364 5.43 13.49 38.30
N LEU A 365 5.69 12.25 38.66
CA LEU A 365 5.16 11.59 39.85
C LEU A 365 5.69 12.42 41.00
N ALA A 366 4.79 13.28 41.49
CA ALA A 366 5.06 13.96 42.74
C ALA A 366 5.35 12.85 43.76
N SER A 367 6.55 12.83 44.29
CA SER A 367 7.04 11.93 45.30
C SER A 367 6.15 12.01 46.54
N ARG A 368 5.07 11.21 46.54
CA ARG A 368 4.27 10.94 47.73
C ARG A 368 4.81 9.64 48.31
N GLY A 369 5.58 9.79 49.36
CA GLY A 369 6.16 8.86 50.30
C GLY A 369 5.78 7.39 50.19
N GLY A 370 6.41 6.63 49.30
CA GLY A 370 6.50 5.19 49.33
C GLY A 370 7.91 4.79 49.84
N LYS A 371 8.03 3.70 50.56
CA LYS A 371 9.33 3.20 51.13
C LYS A 371 10.32 2.75 50.06
N ILE A 372 9.91 2.50 48.84
CA ILE A 372 10.71 1.96 47.72
C ILE A 372 10.87 3.04 46.64
N LYS A 373 12.10 3.21 46.11
CA LYS A 373 12.42 4.11 44.98
C LYS A 373 12.55 3.32 43.68
N LEU A 374 12.43 4.00 42.54
CA LEU A 374 12.58 3.39 41.21
C LEU A 374 13.89 2.61 41.05
N GLU A 375 14.99 3.13 41.57
CA GLU A 375 16.31 2.49 41.55
C GLU A 375 16.24 1.10 42.15
N GLN A 376 15.55 0.91 43.27
CA GLN A 376 15.39 -0.38 43.94
C GLN A 376 14.50 -1.35 43.13
N VAL A 377 13.57 -0.85 42.33
CA VAL A 377 12.80 -1.69 41.40
C VAL A 377 13.69 -2.15 40.24
N ILE A 378 14.55 -1.29 39.73
CA ILE A 378 15.50 -1.60 38.65
C ILE A 378 16.53 -2.64 39.15
N ASP A 379 17.09 -2.47 40.33
CA ASP A 379 18.05 -3.42 40.91
C ASP A 379 17.45 -4.81 41.09
N ARG A 380 16.16 -4.89 41.43
CA ARG A 380 15.45 -6.17 41.65
C ARG A 380 14.70 -6.65 40.37
N TRP A 381 14.91 -5.98 39.23
CA TRP A 381 14.21 -6.33 38.00
C TRP A 381 14.51 -7.78 37.56
N LYS A 382 15.74 -8.22 37.74
CA LYS A 382 16.15 -9.60 37.44
C LYS A 382 15.41 -10.62 38.28
N GLU A 383 15.21 -10.36 39.57
CA GLU A 383 14.42 -11.23 40.48
C GLU A 383 12.96 -11.32 40.04
N ILE A 384 12.39 -10.19 39.58
CA ILE A 384 11.01 -10.12 39.04
C ILE A 384 10.87 -11.01 37.80
N LEU A 385 11.82 -10.93 36.86
CA LEU A 385 11.82 -11.77 35.66
C LEU A 385 11.96 -13.26 35.99
N GLU A 386 12.85 -13.62 36.93
CA GLU A 386 13.02 -14.98 37.40
C GLU A 386 11.77 -15.52 38.12
N ALA A 387 11.07 -14.68 38.90
CA ALA A 387 9.82 -15.04 39.56
C ALA A 387 8.64 -15.19 38.57
N MET A 388 8.65 -14.48 37.43
CA MET A 388 7.66 -14.60 36.39
C MET A 388 7.80 -15.89 35.56
N LYS A 389 9.02 -16.35 35.34
CA LYS A 389 9.35 -17.49 34.49
C LYS A 389 8.55 -18.76 34.79
N PRO A 390 8.39 -19.25 36.05
CA PRO A 390 7.61 -20.45 36.34
C PRO A 390 6.10 -20.26 36.15
N GLN A 391 5.60 -19.03 36.14
CA GLN A 391 4.18 -18.74 35.97
C GLN A 391 3.80 -18.62 34.51
N ASN A 392 4.62 -17.92 33.71
CA ASN A 392 4.36 -17.75 32.26
C ASN A 392 5.62 -17.34 31.51
N HIS A 393 6.23 -18.27 30.76
CA HIS A 393 7.41 -18.02 29.92
C HIS A 393 7.20 -16.94 28.85
N SER A 394 5.98 -16.84 28.29
CA SER A 394 5.67 -15.82 27.27
C SER A 394 5.63 -14.42 27.88
N LEU A 395 5.11 -14.28 29.11
CA LEU A 395 5.11 -12.99 29.83
C LEU A 395 6.52 -12.58 30.26
N GLU A 396 7.35 -13.52 30.69
CA GLU A 396 8.75 -13.24 30.98
C GLU A 396 9.47 -12.68 29.75
N ALA A 397 9.28 -13.28 28.58
CA ALA A 397 9.86 -12.80 27.33
C ALA A 397 9.35 -11.39 26.92
N LEU A 398 8.06 -11.13 27.14
CA LEU A 398 7.48 -9.81 26.90
C LEU A 398 8.04 -8.75 27.86
N LEU A 399 8.20 -9.09 29.17
CA LEU A 399 8.75 -8.17 30.16
C LEU A 399 10.25 -7.90 29.95
N LYS A 400 11.03 -8.82 29.40
CA LYS A 400 12.40 -8.56 28.94
C LYS A 400 12.51 -7.49 27.88
N ALA A 401 11.47 -7.31 27.06
CA ALA A 401 11.38 -6.28 26.05
C ALA A 401 10.75 -4.97 26.58
N THR A 402 10.71 -4.78 27.89
CA THR A 402 10.20 -3.58 28.58
C THR A 402 11.21 -3.10 29.60
N ARG A 403 11.06 -1.85 30.05
CA ARG A 403 11.87 -1.34 31.17
C ARG A 403 11.03 -0.51 32.14
N PRO A 404 11.34 -0.54 33.45
CA PRO A 404 10.77 0.38 34.41
C PRO A 404 11.20 1.83 34.09
N ALA A 405 10.24 2.73 33.95
CA ALA A 405 10.49 4.12 33.58
C ALA A 405 10.09 5.12 34.66
N GLY A 406 9.19 4.73 35.56
CA GLY A 406 8.79 5.56 36.70
C GLY A 406 8.08 4.78 37.77
N PHE A 407 8.19 5.23 39.04
CA PHE A 407 7.52 4.61 40.18
C PHE A 407 7.14 5.66 41.23
N ASP A 408 5.87 5.69 41.62
CA ASP A 408 5.36 6.63 42.64
C ASP A 408 5.12 6.03 44.01
N GLY A 409 5.60 4.81 44.24
CA GLY A 409 5.38 4.07 45.46
C GLY A 409 4.16 3.15 45.45
N LYS A 410 3.27 3.28 44.42
CA LYS A 410 2.09 2.41 44.23
C LYS A 410 1.91 1.99 42.77
N CYS A 411 2.22 2.87 41.83
CA CYS A 411 2.07 2.64 40.41
C CYS A 411 3.44 2.58 39.74
N LEU A 412 3.76 1.45 39.09
CA LEU A 412 4.95 1.27 38.27
C LEU A 412 4.61 1.59 36.83
N VAL A 413 5.37 2.51 36.25
CA VAL A 413 5.23 2.88 34.82
C VAL A 413 6.28 2.13 34.03
N MET A 414 5.81 1.33 33.06
CA MET A 414 6.64 0.49 32.21
C MET A 414 6.68 1.04 30.79
N GLU A 415 7.89 1.21 30.27
CA GLU A 415 8.10 1.55 28.85
C GLU A 415 8.13 0.26 28.02
N VAL A 416 7.31 0.21 26.97
CA VAL A 416 7.18 -0.91 26.03
C VAL A 416 7.55 -0.43 24.64
N PHE A 417 8.44 -1.14 23.94
CA PHE A 417 8.96 -0.68 22.64
C PHE A 417 8.14 -1.13 21.43
N TYR A 418 7.22 -2.08 21.61
CA TYR A 418 6.39 -2.62 20.52
C TYR A 418 4.91 -2.57 20.89
N LYS A 419 4.10 -2.05 19.97
CA LYS A 419 2.64 -1.90 20.15
C LYS A 419 1.96 -3.23 20.50
N PHE A 420 2.31 -4.32 19.81
CA PHE A 420 1.78 -5.66 20.09
C PHE A 420 2.10 -6.14 21.51
N HIS A 421 3.32 -5.87 22.02
CA HIS A 421 3.69 -6.23 23.39
C HIS A 421 2.88 -5.44 24.42
N LYS A 422 2.63 -4.13 24.14
CA LYS A 422 1.80 -3.31 25.02
C LYS A 422 0.38 -3.83 25.09
N GLU A 423 -0.27 -4.05 23.93
CA GLU A 423 -1.64 -4.59 23.85
C GLU A 423 -1.77 -5.91 24.61
N ARG A 424 -0.77 -6.78 24.49
CA ARG A 424 -0.76 -8.08 25.16
C ARG A 424 -0.58 -7.96 26.68
N LEU A 425 0.27 -7.04 27.14
CA LEU A 425 0.52 -6.81 28.58
C LEU A 425 -0.63 -6.05 29.25
N GLU A 426 -1.44 -5.29 28.50
CA GLU A 426 -2.64 -4.58 28.97
C GLU A 426 -3.87 -5.49 29.08
N GLU A 427 -3.87 -6.70 28.51
CA GLU A 427 -4.93 -7.68 28.71
C GLU A 427 -5.11 -7.96 30.22
N GLU A 428 -6.33 -7.85 30.73
CA GLU A 428 -6.63 -7.90 32.16
C GLU A 428 -6.00 -9.13 32.87
N ARG A 429 -6.07 -10.29 32.22
CA ARG A 429 -5.49 -11.55 32.73
C ARG A 429 -3.98 -11.47 32.96
N TYR A 430 -3.26 -10.87 32.02
CA TYR A 430 -1.79 -10.78 32.07
C TYR A 430 -1.34 -9.63 32.97
N ARG A 431 -2.06 -8.51 32.94
CA ARG A 431 -1.78 -7.39 33.84
C ARG A 431 -1.87 -7.78 35.30
N VAL A 432 -2.96 -8.47 35.70
CA VAL A 432 -3.14 -8.94 37.09
C VAL A 432 -2.00 -9.88 37.49
N MET A 433 -1.61 -10.82 36.64
CA MET A 433 -0.51 -11.74 36.90
C MET A 433 0.84 -11.03 37.10
N VAL A 434 1.12 -10.01 36.26
CA VAL A 434 2.37 -9.22 36.42
C VAL A 434 2.33 -8.36 37.69
N GLU A 435 1.19 -7.73 38.00
CA GLU A 435 1.00 -6.97 39.23
C GLU A 435 1.18 -7.83 40.51
N GLU A 436 0.64 -9.06 40.50
CA GLU A 436 0.81 -10.01 41.62
C GLU A 436 2.27 -10.41 41.82
N VAL A 437 3.00 -10.75 40.77
CA VAL A 437 4.42 -11.16 40.87
C VAL A 437 5.27 -9.99 41.34
N ILE A 438 5.10 -8.81 40.78
CA ILE A 438 5.86 -7.63 41.16
C ILE A 438 5.54 -7.24 42.64
N SER A 439 4.25 -7.26 43.00
CA SER A 439 3.81 -6.96 44.36
C SER A 439 4.41 -7.94 45.39
N LYS A 440 4.50 -9.22 45.02
CA LYS A 440 5.11 -10.27 45.85
C LYS A 440 6.60 -10.07 46.03
N VAL A 441 7.33 -9.79 44.94
CA VAL A 441 8.77 -9.58 45.00
C VAL A 441 9.11 -8.31 45.79
N LEU A 442 8.35 -7.21 45.58
CA LEU A 442 8.60 -5.92 46.23
C LEU A 442 7.93 -5.81 47.62
N SER A 443 7.17 -6.83 48.04
CA SER A 443 6.47 -6.91 49.34
C SER A 443 5.51 -5.72 49.58
N GLN A 444 4.92 -5.19 48.53
CA GLN A 444 3.89 -4.14 48.61
C GLN A 444 2.95 -4.20 47.39
N PRO A 445 1.68 -3.80 47.52
CA PRO A 445 0.74 -3.80 46.40
C PRO A 445 1.16 -2.74 45.38
N ILE A 446 1.34 -3.20 44.13
CA ILE A 446 1.76 -2.35 43.00
C ILE A 446 0.80 -2.52 41.84
N THR A 447 0.38 -1.41 41.25
CA THR A 447 -0.33 -1.36 39.99
C THR A 447 0.62 -0.99 38.85
N ILE A 448 0.32 -1.42 37.64
CA ILE A 448 1.20 -1.19 36.49
C ILE A 448 0.47 -0.40 35.41
N LYS A 449 1.19 0.54 34.82
CA LYS A 449 0.76 1.26 33.61
C LYS A 449 1.83 1.10 32.52
N TYR A 450 1.39 0.80 31.29
CA TYR A 450 2.26 0.64 30.14
C TYR A 450 2.14 1.83 29.21
N TYR A 451 3.26 2.34 28.68
CA TYR A 451 3.27 3.32 27.62
C TYR A 451 4.22 2.88 26.50
N LEU A 452 3.99 3.36 25.28
CA LEU A 452 4.82 3.03 24.14
C LEU A 452 6.00 3.99 24.07
N GLY A 453 7.22 3.48 24.16
CA GLY A 453 8.46 4.26 24.04
C GLY A 453 8.82 4.56 22.58
N GLU A 454 9.65 5.59 22.38
CA GLU A 454 10.15 5.94 21.06
C GLU A 454 11.23 4.96 20.58
N LYS A 455 11.27 4.70 19.26
CA LYS A 455 12.20 3.74 18.62
C LYS A 455 13.69 3.99 18.86
N ASN A 456 14.08 5.19 19.28
CA ASN A 456 15.48 5.56 19.52
C ASN A 456 16.10 4.99 20.81
N ASN A 457 15.30 4.37 21.68
CA ASN A 457 15.73 3.80 22.96
C ASN A 457 15.58 2.26 23.01
N GLN A 458 15.63 1.58 21.86
CA GLN A 458 15.58 0.11 21.83
C GLN A 458 16.81 -0.47 22.52
N PRO A 459 16.67 -1.46 23.43
CA PRO A 459 17.78 -2.25 23.91
C PRO A 459 18.48 -2.90 22.71
N ASN A 460 19.79 -2.95 22.76
CA ASN A 460 20.62 -3.46 21.67
C ASN A 460 20.52 -5.00 21.67
N ILE A 461 19.49 -5.52 20.99
CA ILE A 461 19.11 -6.95 20.95
C ILE A 461 20.32 -7.85 20.61
N ILE A 462 21.31 -7.32 19.89
CA ILE A 462 22.53 -8.07 19.55
C ILE A 462 23.42 -8.25 20.80
N LYS A 463 23.57 -7.22 21.65
CA LYS A 463 24.33 -7.35 22.90
C LYS A 463 23.64 -8.24 23.93
N ASP A 464 22.33 -8.13 24.04
CA ASP A 464 21.52 -8.92 24.94
C ASP A 464 21.45 -10.39 24.50
N ALA A 465 21.44 -10.65 23.17
CA ALA A 465 21.54 -11.99 22.62
C ALA A 465 22.93 -12.63 22.88
N GLU A 466 24.01 -11.86 22.79
CA GLU A 466 25.36 -12.32 23.12
C GLU A 466 25.51 -12.69 24.61
N GLU A 467 24.90 -11.92 25.50
CA GLU A 467 24.88 -12.22 26.95
C GLU A 467 24.03 -13.45 27.29
N VAL A 468 22.89 -13.64 26.62
CA VAL A 468 21.95 -14.74 26.93
C VAL A 468 22.38 -16.06 26.28
N PHE A 469 23.00 -16.01 25.10
CA PHE A 469 23.42 -17.24 24.39
C PHE A 469 24.90 -17.56 24.48
N GLY A 470 25.72 -16.74 25.15
CA GLY A 470 27.15 -16.99 25.37
C GLY A 470 27.98 -17.12 24.08
N VAL A 471 27.51 -16.59 22.95
CA VAL A 471 28.16 -16.70 21.64
C VAL A 471 28.69 -15.33 21.25
N SER A 472 29.99 -15.12 21.44
CA SER A 472 30.68 -13.92 20.92
C SER A 472 30.76 -13.98 19.39
N ALA A 473 30.34 -12.90 18.73
CA ALA A 473 30.41 -12.76 17.28
C ALA A 473 31.85 -12.54 16.73
N LYS A 474 32.87 -12.80 17.51
CA LYS A 474 34.27 -12.81 17.08
C LYS A 474 34.72 -14.23 16.74
N GLY A 475 34.43 -14.68 15.54
CA GLY A 475 34.98 -15.94 15.06
C GLY A 475 34.31 -16.54 13.84
N ARG A 476 34.34 -15.81 12.70
CA ARG A 476 34.28 -16.42 11.35
C ARG A 476 34.88 -15.47 10.31
N SER A 477 36.20 -15.31 10.38
CA SER A 477 37.01 -14.98 9.22
C SER A 477 38.15 -15.97 9.18
N ALA A 478 37.92 -17.14 8.60
CA ALA A 478 38.92 -18.06 8.06
C ALA A 478 38.16 -19.31 7.59
N PHE A 479 37.78 -19.29 6.33
CA PHE A 479 37.91 -20.43 5.42
C PHE A 479 37.52 -19.97 4.01
N GLY A 480 38.48 -20.12 3.10
CA GLY A 480 38.69 -19.87 1.74
C GLY A 480 37.54 -19.81 0.75
#